data_e6bfe4b931b93aa4511ccc1f063c6524
#
_entry.id   e6bfe4b931b93aa4511ccc1f063c6524
#
_cell.length_a   1.000
_cell.length_b   1.000
_cell.length_c   1.000
_cell.angle_alpha   90.00
_cell.angle_beta   90.00
_cell.angle_gamma   90.00
#
_symmetry.space_group_name_H-M   'P 1'
#
loop_
_entity.id
_entity.type
_entity.pdbx_description
1 polymer ?
#
loop_
_entity_poly.entity_id
_entity_poly.type
_entity_poly.pdbx_seq_one_letter_code
_entity_poly.pdbx_strand_id
1 'polypeptide(L)'
;MRPLACCLVLVLAAPGLAAPRASSAVARSRTLEQELLGAVRAVDFTPVLDWRRSGQRLATPPNLDVAVIELDAEGRPVAAANVLLSRDYPRGRVVPLEPKRWGTRAVRFTRWDPERWNGKKGWADAGPEEDLVPGRASAPLRFMAPYPASLFKILVAYGVLRMVDQGELTLDTPYHFTSGQEDRGERPVRGWMDPMITESNNGATEALVKLLHERGGMARLNAELAALDLGTLQVNGTSPVTGRGWQPGSIHMTALDTARLFLLIDGGPGLLWKTTRGREVTAATLSEPSRAFLKGLLAEQGFAEGLSSTVICGDPNARPGLPVAVPARFLDAEGRATVGTNVFGRDTRPCNAAAQVEFLHKTGQTENYGSDAGIVRALPGQTPRHYVIALLSTLGYRYYDAGVAPSANFQDEENGFPRVVTGIHFTQTLAELGHRVDEVMKQRGAASAESFPHFDKAP
;
A
#
# COMPACT_ATOMS: atom_id res chain seq x y z
N MET A 1 -43.29 -29.38 -89.30
CA MET A 1 -42.12 -30.15 -88.79
C MET A 1 -41.00 -29.18 -88.46
N ARG A 2 -40.84 -28.85 -87.28
CA ARG A 2 -39.71 -27.98 -86.80
C ARG A 2 -38.91 -28.79 -85.79
N PRO A 3 -37.55 -28.86 -85.84
CA PRO A 3 -36.76 -29.54 -84.85
C PRO A 3 -36.53 -28.64 -83.67
N LEU A 4 -36.60 -29.22 -82.50
CA LEU A 4 -36.12 -28.61 -81.20
C LEU A 4 -34.61 -28.54 -81.15
N ALA A 5 -34.12 -27.35 -80.89
CA ALA A 5 -32.71 -27.16 -80.53
C ALA A 5 -32.52 -27.26 -79.00
N CYS A 6 -31.70 -28.20 -78.58
CA CYS A 6 -31.31 -28.41 -77.18
C CYS A 6 -30.12 -27.49 -76.82
N CYS A 7 -30.36 -26.47 -76.00
CA CYS A 7 -29.29 -25.63 -75.47
C CYS A 7 -28.63 -26.27 -74.21
N LEU A 8 -27.39 -26.66 -74.37
CA LEU A 8 -26.54 -27.12 -73.26
C LEU A 8 -25.95 -25.89 -72.55
N VAL A 9 -26.34 -25.67 -71.28
CA VAL A 9 -25.78 -24.61 -70.46
C VAL A 9 -24.59 -25.19 -69.69
N LEU A 10 -23.40 -24.75 -70.09
CA LEU A 10 -22.18 -25.00 -69.32
C LEU A 10 -22.10 -24.02 -68.12
N VAL A 11 -22.21 -24.56 -66.90
CA VAL A 11 -21.93 -23.81 -65.69
C VAL A 11 -20.42 -23.84 -65.42
N LEU A 12 -19.77 -22.73 -65.68
CA LEU A 12 -18.36 -22.50 -65.27
C LEU A 12 -18.35 -22.18 -63.77
N ALA A 13 -17.79 -23.08 -62.96
CA ALA A 13 -17.52 -22.84 -61.56
C ALA A 13 -16.28 -21.88 -61.47
N ALA A 14 -16.52 -20.68 -60.92
CA ALA A 14 -15.43 -19.75 -60.58
C ALA A 14 -14.69 -20.23 -59.33
N PRO A 15 -13.33 -20.15 -59.35
CA PRO A 15 -12.55 -20.48 -58.11
C PRO A 15 -12.85 -19.45 -57.03
N GLY A 16 -13.35 -19.92 -55.88
CA GLY A 16 -13.59 -19.12 -54.70
C GLY A 16 -12.30 -18.42 -54.25
N LEU A 17 -12.31 -17.07 -54.26
CA LEU A 17 -11.34 -16.25 -53.59
C LEU A 17 -11.44 -16.52 -52.08
N ALA A 18 -10.47 -17.23 -51.53
CA ALA A 18 -10.28 -17.36 -50.07
C ALA A 18 -10.10 -15.97 -49.48
N ALA A 19 -11.06 -15.54 -48.62
CA ALA A 19 -10.93 -14.33 -47.83
C ALA A 19 -9.64 -14.39 -47.02
N PRO A 20 -8.85 -13.30 -46.94
CA PRO A 20 -7.67 -13.27 -46.10
C PRO A 20 -8.08 -13.51 -44.66
N ARG A 21 -7.58 -14.60 -44.03
CA ARG A 21 -7.68 -14.83 -42.62
C ARG A 21 -7.13 -13.59 -41.94
N ALA A 22 -7.99 -12.88 -41.23
CA ALA A 22 -7.60 -11.82 -40.30
C ALA A 22 -6.52 -12.42 -39.36
N SER A 23 -5.31 -11.98 -39.55
CA SER A 23 -4.20 -12.19 -38.63
C SER A 23 -4.70 -11.68 -37.28
N SER A 24 -5.03 -12.59 -36.34
CA SER A 24 -5.20 -12.23 -34.94
C SER A 24 -3.88 -11.64 -34.49
N ALA A 25 -3.82 -10.31 -34.47
CA ALA A 25 -2.72 -9.61 -33.80
C ALA A 25 -2.77 -10.09 -32.35
N VAL A 26 -1.82 -10.96 -31.99
CA VAL A 26 -1.59 -11.35 -30.60
C VAL A 26 -1.36 -10.03 -29.86
N ALA A 27 -2.36 -9.59 -29.12
CA ALA A 27 -2.23 -8.41 -28.29
C ALA A 27 -1.07 -8.69 -27.34
N ARG A 28 0.04 -7.96 -27.51
CA ARG A 28 1.18 -8.06 -26.60
C ARG A 28 0.65 -7.78 -25.22
N SER A 29 0.71 -8.74 -24.30
CA SER A 29 0.33 -8.52 -22.90
C SER A 29 1.12 -7.32 -22.37
N ARG A 30 0.42 -6.39 -21.76
CA ARG A 30 1.06 -5.22 -21.14
C ARG A 30 1.93 -5.69 -19.98
N THR A 31 3.04 -4.99 -19.74
CA THR A 31 3.83 -5.23 -18.54
C THR A 31 3.10 -4.67 -17.31
N LEU A 32 3.42 -5.18 -16.11
CA LEU A 32 2.83 -4.67 -14.86
C LEU A 32 3.07 -3.16 -14.68
N GLU A 33 4.24 -2.67 -15.12
CA GLU A 33 4.56 -1.23 -15.07
C GLU A 33 3.61 -0.40 -15.93
N GLN A 34 3.28 -0.89 -17.13
CA GLN A 34 2.35 -0.20 -18.03
C GLN A 34 0.92 -0.22 -17.49
N GLU A 35 0.52 -1.32 -16.88
CA GLU A 35 -0.80 -1.49 -16.29
C GLU A 35 -0.96 -0.66 -15.02
N LEU A 36 0.04 -0.66 -14.11
CA LEU A 36 0.03 0.19 -12.93
C LEU A 36 0.02 1.68 -13.30
N LEU A 37 0.83 2.08 -14.29
CA LEU A 37 0.80 3.44 -14.80
C LEU A 37 -0.58 3.79 -15.39
N GLY A 38 -1.21 2.85 -16.08
CA GLY A 38 -2.58 2.98 -16.60
C GLY A 38 -3.60 3.17 -15.47
N ALA A 39 -3.51 2.38 -14.40
CA ALA A 39 -4.37 2.50 -13.23
C ALA A 39 -4.22 3.87 -12.54
N VAL A 40 -2.98 4.33 -12.32
CA VAL A 40 -2.72 5.66 -11.72
C VAL A 40 -3.28 6.79 -12.59
N ARG A 41 -3.11 6.71 -13.92
CA ARG A 41 -3.61 7.72 -14.87
C ARG A 41 -5.12 7.75 -14.99
N ALA A 42 -5.79 6.65 -14.72
CA ALA A 42 -7.24 6.54 -14.79
C ALA A 42 -7.94 7.14 -13.56
N VAL A 43 -7.19 7.42 -12.49
CA VAL A 43 -7.73 8.11 -11.31
C VAL A 43 -7.71 9.62 -11.55
N ASP A 44 -8.88 10.24 -11.41
CA ASP A 44 -9.01 11.70 -11.51
C ASP A 44 -8.87 12.35 -10.13
N PHE A 45 -7.77 13.05 -9.91
CA PHE A 45 -7.50 13.81 -8.69
C PHE A 45 -8.05 15.24 -8.74
N THR A 46 -8.58 15.71 -9.86
CA THR A 46 -9.06 17.11 -10.01
C THR A 46 -10.28 17.43 -9.14
N PRO A 47 -11.19 16.48 -8.79
CA PRO A 47 -12.31 16.76 -7.88
C PRO A 47 -11.89 16.90 -6.40
N VAL A 48 -10.68 16.49 -6.05
CA VAL A 48 -10.20 16.56 -4.65
C VAL A 48 -10.09 18.01 -4.19
N LEU A 49 -10.70 18.29 -3.06
CA LEU A 49 -10.78 19.62 -2.45
C LEU A 49 -9.84 19.72 -1.25
N ASP A 50 -9.32 20.93 -1.04
CA ASP A 50 -8.46 21.29 0.09
C ASP A 50 -9.22 22.20 1.05
N TRP A 51 -9.61 21.72 2.24
CA TRP A 51 -10.39 22.52 3.16
C TRP A 51 -9.59 23.69 3.75
N ARG A 52 -8.26 23.60 3.88
CA ARG A 52 -7.42 24.74 4.29
C ARG A 52 -7.38 25.86 3.26
N ARG A 53 -7.79 25.58 2.04
CA ARG A 53 -7.96 26.53 0.96
C ARG A 53 -9.44 26.79 0.66
N SER A 54 -10.29 26.77 1.68
CA SER A 54 -11.73 27.04 1.54
C SER A 54 -12.42 26.16 0.49
N GLY A 55 -12.03 24.88 0.41
CA GLY A 55 -12.61 23.94 -0.55
C GLY A 55 -12.15 24.15 -2.00
N GLN A 56 -11.04 24.82 -2.24
CA GLN A 56 -10.47 24.89 -3.57
C GLN A 56 -9.94 23.54 -4.01
N ARG A 57 -10.04 23.27 -5.31
CA ARG A 57 -9.46 22.08 -5.92
C ARG A 57 -7.94 22.07 -5.81
N LEU A 58 -7.36 20.88 -5.86
CA LEU A 58 -5.91 20.76 -5.95
C LEU A 58 -5.37 21.53 -7.16
N ALA A 59 -4.41 22.44 -6.93
CA ALA A 59 -3.77 23.19 -7.99
C ALA A 59 -2.81 22.35 -8.84
N THR A 60 -2.29 21.27 -8.28
CA THR A 60 -1.34 20.34 -8.91
C THR A 60 -1.65 18.93 -8.48
N PRO A 61 -1.25 17.91 -9.28
CA PRO A 61 -1.33 16.52 -8.84
C PRO A 61 -0.66 16.33 -7.47
N PRO A 62 -1.23 15.46 -6.61
CA PRO A 62 -0.59 15.11 -5.34
C PRO A 62 0.73 14.38 -5.58
N ASN A 63 1.61 14.37 -4.58
CA ASN A 63 2.69 13.39 -4.58
C ASN A 63 2.12 12.02 -4.21
N LEU A 64 2.31 11.07 -5.11
CA LEU A 64 1.88 9.70 -4.98
C LEU A 64 3.04 8.76 -5.33
N ASP A 65 3.42 7.91 -4.41
CA ASP A 65 4.37 6.81 -4.62
C ASP A 65 3.59 5.50 -4.48
N VAL A 66 3.49 4.73 -5.55
CA VAL A 66 2.71 3.49 -5.61
C VAL A 66 3.58 2.36 -6.11
N ALA A 67 3.67 1.28 -5.35
CA ALA A 67 4.38 0.08 -5.76
C ALA A 67 3.50 -1.17 -5.63
N VAL A 68 3.68 -2.08 -6.57
CA VAL A 68 3.03 -3.40 -6.59
C VAL A 68 4.09 -4.46 -6.85
N ILE A 69 4.04 -5.56 -6.10
CA ILE A 69 4.82 -6.77 -6.36
C ILE A 69 3.83 -7.91 -6.56
N GLU A 70 3.79 -8.47 -7.76
CA GLU A 70 2.97 -9.63 -8.13
C GLU A 70 3.64 -10.90 -7.65
N LEU A 71 2.86 -11.81 -7.07
CA LEU A 71 3.30 -13.09 -6.56
C LEU A 71 2.60 -14.22 -7.31
N ASP A 72 3.31 -15.33 -7.50
CA ASP A 72 2.69 -16.56 -7.99
C ASP A 72 1.90 -17.29 -6.89
N ALA A 73 1.31 -18.42 -7.24
CA ALA A 73 0.50 -19.22 -6.33
C ALA A 73 1.29 -19.70 -5.09
N GLU A 74 2.59 -19.86 -5.22
CA GLU A 74 3.49 -20.27 -4.14
C GLU A 74 4.00 -19.08 -3.30
N GLY A 75 3.68 -17.84 -3.70
CA GLY A 75 4.12 -16.62 -3.02
C GLY A 75 5.51 -16.12 -3.46
N ARG A 76 6.04 -16.59 -4.61
CA ARG A 76 7.30 -16.08 -5.16
C ARG A 76 7.06 -14.81 -5.98
N PRO A 77 7.92 -13.78 -5.86
CA PRO A 77 7.77 -12.56 -6.65
C PRO A 77 8.07 -12.84 -8.15
N VAL A 78 7.12 -12.48 -9.01
CA VAL A 78 7.20 -12.71 -10.47
C VAL A 78 7.29 -11.41 -11.27
N ALA A 79 6.72 -10.33 -10.77
CA ALA A 79 6.83 -9.00 -11.37
C ALA A 79 6.75 -7.92 -10.28
N ALA A 80 7.29 -6.75 -10.57
CA ALA A 80 7.17 -5.59 -9.71
C ALA A 80 7.05 -4.32 -10.56
N ALA A 81 6.33 -3.34 -10.04
CA ALA A 81 6.19 -2.03 -10.65
C ALA A 81 6.17 -0.95 -9.56
N ASN A 82 6.73 0.22 -9.89
CA ASN A 82 6.62 1.41 -9.05
C ASN A 82 6.33 2.62 -9.95
N VAL A 83 5.36 3.43 -9.55
CA VAL A 83 4.92 4.64 -10.27
C VAL A 83 4.92 5.81 -9.32
N LEU A 84 5.52 6.92 -9.77
CA LEU A 84 5.51 8.20 -9.10
C LEU A 84 4.58 9.16 -9.84
N LEU A 85 3.70 9.86 -9.11
CA LEU A 85 2.89 10.96 -9.60
C LEU A 85 3.22 12.21 -8.76
N SER A 86 3.39 13.34 -9.40
CA SER A 86 3.63 14.62 -8.74
C SER A 86 3.45 15.77 -9.75
N ARG A 87 3.61 17.00 -9.29
CA ARG A 87 3.64 18.15 -10.20
C ARG A 87 4.73 18.06 -11.28
N ASP A 88 5.86 17.38 -10.97
CA ASP A 88 6.96 17.20 -11.93
C ASP A 88 6.69 15.99 -12.85
N TYR A 89 5.83 15.09 -12.42
CA TYR A 89 5.38 13.92 -13.18
C TYR A 89 3.84 13.86 -13.25
N PRO A 90 3.17 14.85 -13.85
CA PRO A 90 1.71 15.00 -13.76
C PRO A 90 0.93 13.90 -14.48
N ARG A 91 1.61 13.11 -15.30
CA ARG A 91 1.04 11.93 -15.99
C ARG A 91 1.54 10.62 -15.41
N GLY A 92 2.16 10.65 -14.22
CA GLY A 92 2.81 9.49 -13.63
C GLY A 92 4.09 9.09 -14.38
N ARG A 93 5.06 8.59 -13.63
CA ARG A 93 6.35 8.12 -14.15
C ARG A 93 6.65 6.75 -13.60
N VAL A 94 6.87 5.78 -14.48
CA VAL A 94 7.39 4.46 -14.09
C VAL A 94 8.82 4.61 -13.60
N VAL A 95 9.11 4.00 -12.47
CA VAL A 95 10.46 3.91 -11.91
C VAL A 95 11.14 2.68 -12.50
N PRO A 96 12.31 2.82 -13.14
CA PRO A 96 13.09 1.67 -13.56
C PRO A 96 13.54 0.83 -12.37
N LEU A 97 13.21 -0.47 -12.37
CA LEU A 97 13.60 -1.41 -11.33
C LEU A 97 14.75 -2.30 -11.79
N GLU A 98 15.61 -2.68 -10.85
CA GLU A 98 16.70 -3.62 -11.09
C GLU A 98 16.15 -5.06 -11.06
N PRO A 99 16.30 -5.85 -12.14
CA PRO A 99 15.81 -7.23 -12.17
C PRO A 99 16.38 -8.06 -11.03
N LYS A 100 15.57 -8.96 -10.43
CA LYS A 100 15.91 -9.85 -9.31
C LYS A 100 16.29 -9.15 -8.00
N ARG A 101 16.39 -7.83 -7.98
CA ARG A 101 16.61 -7.03 -6.77
C ARG A 101 15.32 -6.38 -6.29
N TRP A 102 14.40 -6.14 -7.21
CA TRP A 102 13.16 -5.38 -6.96
C TRP A 102 13.41 -4.02 -6.30
N GLY A 103 14.60 -3.47 -6.52
CA GLY A 103 15.05 -2.18 -6.02
C GLY A 103 15.28 -1.18 -7.15
N THR A 104 15.60 0.05 -6.81
CA THR A 104 15.92 1.09 -7.78
C THR A 104 17.09 1.96 -7.34
N ARG A 105 17.88 2.39 -8.29
CA ARG A 105 18.86 3.48 -8.15
C ARG A 105 18.48 4.70 -8.97
N ALA A 106 17.35 4.63 -9.67
CA ALA A 106 16.94 5.66 -10.60
C ALA A 106 16.24 6.86 -9.92
N VAL A 107 15.96 6.78 -8.62
CA VAL A 107 15.26 7.85 -7.89
C VAL A 107 16.15 8.41 -6.78
N ARG A 108 16.29 9.72 -6.77
CA ARG A 108 16.75 10.49 -5.63
C ARG A 108 15.51 10.84 -4.79
N PHE A 109 15.31 10.10 -3.70
CA PHE A 109 14.29 10.43 -2.72
C PHE A 109 14.83 11.45 -1.74
N THR A 110 14.14 12.57 -1.60
CA THR A 110 14.50 13.63 -0.65
C THR A 110 13.55 13.64 0.53
N ARG A 111 14.06 14.08 1.68
CA ARG A 111 13.27 14.31 2.89
C ARG A 111 12.27 15.42 2.65
N TRP A 112 11.14 15.29 3.33
CA TRP A 112 10.22 16.40 3.41
C TRP A 112 10.81 17.51 4.29
N ASP A 113 10.75 18.76 3.78
CA ASP A 113 11.17 19.94 4.50
C ASP A 113 10.01 20.95 4.48
N PRO A 114 9.39 21.27 5.64
CA PRO A 114 8.27 22.21 5.70
C PRO A 114 8.63 23.62 5.19
N GLU A 115 9.87 24.06 5.37
CA GLU A 115 10.30 25.37 4.89
C GLU A 115 10.41 25.42 3.38
N ARG A 116 10.88 24.35 2.75
CA ARG A 116 10.95 24.23 1.29
C ARG A 116 9.58 24.10 0.67
N TRP A 117 8.65 23.50 1.40
CA TRP A 117 7.30 23.23 0.93
C TRP A 117 6.34 24.42 1.08
N ASN A 118 6.75 25.47 1.75
CA ASN A 118 5.96 26.69 1.93
C ASN A 118 5.92 27.61 0.69
N GLY A 119 6.47 27.15 -0.43
CA GLY A 119 6.51 27.89 -1.71
C GLY A 119 7.73 28.80 -1.89
N LYS A 120 8.61 28.91 -0.88
CA LYS A 120 9.84 29.73 -0.97
C LYS A 120 11.01 29.01 -1.63
N LYS A 121 11.09 27.68 -1.47
CA LYS A 121 12.09 26.82 -2.09
C LYS A 121 11.41 25.61 -2.69
N GLY A 122 11.91 25.12 -3.81
CA GLY A 122 11.49 23.86 -4.41
C GLY A 122 12.44 22.73 -4.00
N TRP A 123 12.01 21.49 -4.11
CA TRP A 123 12.87 20.32 -3.91
C TRP A 123 14.01 20.23 -4.94
N ALA A 124 13.95 20.95 -6.05
CA ALA A 124 15.10 21.12 -6.94
C ALA A 124 16.32 21.72 -6.23
N ASP A 125 16.08 22.49 -5.16
CA ASP A 125 17.10 23.15 -4.37
C ASP A 125 17.61 22.29 -3.20
N ALA A 126 17.11 21.04 -3.05
CA ALA A 126 17.53 20.12 -1.99
C ALA A 126 19.00 19.71 -2.20
N GLY A 127 19.84 19.95 -1.21
CA GLY A 127 21.21 19.49 -1.17
C GLY A 127 21.32 17.96 -0.93
N PRO A 128 22.54 17.39 -1.02
CA PRO A 128 22.77 15.96 -0.74
C PRO A 128 22.40 15.53 0.68
N GLU A 129 22.39 16.45 1.62
CA GLU A 129 22.04 16.23 3.04
C GLU A 129 20.55 15.86 3.21
N GLU A 130 19.73 16.20 2.22
CA GLU A 130 18.32 15.87 2.19
C GLU A 130 18.02 14.49 1.58
N ASP A 131 19.04 13.83 1.05
CA ASP A 131 18.86 12.52 0.41
C ASP A 131 18.55 11.45 1.47
N LEU A 132 17.50 10.66 1.27
CA LEU A 132 17.18 9.53 2.14
C LEU A 132 18.27 8.44 2.06
N VAL A 133 18.80 8.25 0.86
CA VAL A 133 19.88 7.29 0.61
C VAL A 133 21.05 8.02 -0.03
N PRO A 134 22.22 8.07 0.63
CA PRO A 134 23.41 8.71 0.08
C PRO A 134 23.81 8.16 -1.30
N GLY A 135 24.46 9.00 -2.10
CA GLY A 135 25.00 8.60 -3.41
C GLY A 135 23.96 8.55 -4.54
N ARG A 136 22.81 9.19 -4.37
CA ARG A 136 21.73 9.26 -5.38
C ARG A 136 21.64 10.61 -6.09
N ALA A 137 22.59 11.53 -5.87
CA ALA A 137 22.55 12.89 -6.41
C ALA A 137 22.40 12.93 -7.94
N SER A 138 22.96 11.96 -8.69
CA SER A 138 22.89 11.85 -10.13
C SER A 138 21.72 11.01 -10.65
N ALA A 139 20.82 10.55 -9.79
CA ALA A 139 19.66 9.77 -10.23
C ALA A 139 18.77 10.59 -11.16
N PRO A 140 18.25 9.98 -12.25
CA PRO A 140 17.48 10.69 -13.28
C PRO A 140 16.11 11.18 -12.78
N LEU A 141 15.56 10.56 -11.75
CA LEU A 141 14.29 10.96 -11.16
C LEU A 141 14.53 11.57 -9.78
N ARG A 142 13.75 12.59 -9.44
CA ARG A 142 13.72 13.21 -8.12
C ARG A 142 12.31 13.13 -7.57
N PHE A 143 12.20 12.77 -6.30
CA PHE A 143 10.89 12.67 -5.67
C PHE A 143 10.99 12.96 -4.17
N MET A 144 10.11 13.78 -3.65
CA MET A 144 9.95 13.96 -2.22
C MET A 144 9.12 12.83 -1.66
N ALA A 145 9.69 12.04 -0.76
CA ALA A 145 8.98 10.95 -0.11
C ALA A 145 7.88 11.52 0.81
N PRO A 146 6.61 11.20 0.61
CA PRO A 146 5.56 11.57 1.54
C PRO A 146 5.81 10.95 2.92
N TYR A 147 5.42 11.64 3.97
CA TYR A 147 5.48 11.11 5.33
C TYR A 147 4.52 9.91 5.45
N PRO A 148 4.99 8.75 5.99
CA PRO A 148 4.17 7.53 6.01
C PRO A 148 3.04 7.56 7.04
N ALA A 149 3.02 8.53 7.95
CA ALA A 149 2.13 8.56 9.09
C ALA A 149 2.17 7.21 9.84
N SER A 150 1.05 6.71 10.35
CA SER A 150 1.00 5.47 11.13
C SER A 150 1.42 4.19 10.38
N LEU A 151 1.65 4.24 9.08
CA LEU A 151 2.22 3.09 8.36
C LEU A 151 3.61 2.71 8.90
N PHE A 152 4.39 3.66 9.46
CA PHE A 152 5.69 3.37 10.06
C PHE A 152 5.63 2.37 11.23
N LYS A 153 4.47 2.16 11.83
CA LYS A 153 4.27 1.18 12.92
C LYS A 153 4.63 -0.24 12.50
N ILE A 154 4.59 -0.51 11.19
CA ILE A 154 5.11 -1.79 10.66
C ILE A 154 6.62 -1.94 10.87
N LEU A 155 7.39 -0.84 10.82
CA LEU A 155 8.83 -0.84 11.10
C LEU A 155 9.09 -1.12 12.58
N VAL A 156 8.28 -0.52 13.47
CA VAL A 156 8.33 -0.76 14.91
C VAL A 156 8.03 -2.23 15.21
N ALA A 157 6.96 -2.78 14.62
CA ALA A 157 6.59 -4.19 14.77
C ALA A 157 7.71 -5.11 14.28
N TYR A 158 8.27 -4.84 13.10
CA TYR A 158 9.41 -5.58 12.57
C TYR A 158 10.61 -5.54 13.55
N GLY A 159 10.98 -4.37 14.07
CA GLY A 159 12.08 -4.22 15.03
C GLY A 159 11.88 -5.03 16.31
N VAL A 160 10.67 -5.00 16.87
CA VAL A 160 10.32 -5.80 18.07
C VAL A 160 10.41 -7.31 17.77
N LEU A 161 9.88 -7.76 16.65
CA LEU A 161 9.91 -9.18 16.27
C LEU A 161 11.33 -9.67 15.96
N ARG A 162 12.21 -8.79 15.45
CA ARG A 162 13.64 -9.12 15.31
C ARG A 162 14.30 -9.38 16.65
N MET A 163 13.93 -8.64 17.70
CA MET A 163 14.40 -8.90 19.06
C MET A 163 13.83 -10.21 19.61
N VAL A 164 12.58 -10.55 19.29
CA VAL A 164 11.99 -11.86 19.63
C VAL A 164 12.78 -12.98 18.95
N ASP A 165 13.07 -12.88 17.67
CA ASP A 165 13.82 -13.88 16.90
C ASP A 165 15.27 -14.05 17.39
N GLN A 166 15.85 -12.99 17.98
CA GLN A 166 17.17 -13.00 18.59
C GLN A 166 17.17 -13.53 20.05
N GLY A 167 15.99 -13.84 20.60
CA GLY A 167 15.84 -14.34 21.97
C GLY A 167 16.04 -13.28 23.06
N GLU A 168 16.05 -11.99 22.72
CA GLU A 168 16.22 -10.89 23.68
C GLU A 168 14.96 -10.64 24.51
N LEU A 169 13.81 -11.02 23.97
CA LEU A 169 12.50 -10.99 24.62
C LEU A 169 11.57 -12.02 23.98
N THR A 170 10.40 -12.22 24.58
CA THR A 170 9.30 -12.99 24.01
C THR A 170 8.09 -12.12 23.83
N LEU A 171 7.10 -12.58 23.08
CA LEU A 171 5.81 -11.89 22.96
C LEU A 171 5.07 -11.78 24.31
N ASP A 172 5.38 -12.66 25.26
CA ASP A 172 4.79 -12.67 26.60
C ASP A 172 5.63 -11.90 27.63
N THR A 173 6.79 -11.37 27.24
CA THR A 173 7.62 -10.55 28.13
C THR A 173 6.78 -9.37 28.63
N PRO A 174 6.60 -9.21 29.94
CA PRO A 174 5.91 -8.05 30.48
C PRO A 174 6.72 -6.79 30.24
N TYR A 175 6.04 -5.73 29.84
CA TYR A 175 6.64 -4.41 29.65
C TYR A 175 5.78 -3.34 30.33
N HIS A 176 6.33 -2.75 31.36
CA HIS A 176 5.73 -1.62 32.06
C HIS A 176 6.10 -0.32 31.33
N PHE A 177 5.10 0.41 30.83
CA PHE A 177 5.32 1.63 30.06
C PHE A 177 4.96 2.87 30.84
N THR A 178 5.93 3.78 30.91
CA THR A 178 5.73 5.16 31.41
C THR A 178 6.09 6.14 30.29
N SER A 179 5.22 7.13 30.04
CA SER A 179 5.50 8.23 29.10
C SER A 179 5.84 9.48 29.92
N GLY A 180 7.12 9.71 30.09
CA GLY A 180 7.60 10.71 31.06
C GLY A 180 7.22 10.32 32.49
N GLN A 181 6.36 11.12 33.16
CA GLN A 181 5.86 10.83 34.52
C GLN A 181 4.50 10.08 34.50
N GLU A 182 3.88 9.91 33.34
CA GLU A 182 2.59 9.25 33.22
C GLU A 182 2.75 7.74 33.16
N ASP A 183 2.22 7.04 34.16
CA ASP A 183 2.17 5.58 34.18
C ASP A 183 1.03 5.09 33.26
N ARG A 184 1.39 4.29 32.26
CA ARG A 184 0.47 3.67 31.28
C ARG A 184 0.22 2.19 31.55
N GLY A 185 0.82 1.67 32.64
CA GLY A 185 0.66 0.30 33.12
C GLY A 185 1.54 -0.72 32.43
N GLU A 186 1.32 -1.98 32.80
CA GLU A 186 2.07 -3.13 32.31
C GLU A 186 1.20 -4.00 31.40
N ARG A 187 1.76 -4.43 30.28
CA ARG A 187 1.19 -5.42 29.36
C ARG A 187 2.31 -6.31 28.80
N PRO A 188 2.01 -7.54 28.39
CA PRO A 188 2.95 -8.31 27.59
C PRO A 188 3.22 -7.60 26.25
N VAL A 189 4.37 -7.81 25.65
CA VAL A 189 4.76 -7.20 24.35
C VAL A 189 3.65 -7.37 23.29
N ARG A 190 3.05 -8.58 23.19
CA ARG A 190 1.90 -8.81 22.28
C ARG A 190 0.71 -7.89 22.58
N GLY A 191 0.47 -7.57 23.84
CA GLY A 191 -0.63 -6.71 24.27
C GLY A 191 -0.43 -5.23 23.94
N TRP A 192 0.81 -4.81 23.64
CA TRP A 192 1.13 -3.52 23.04
C TRP A 192 1.10 -3.58 21.51
N MET A 193 1.55 -4.70 20.90
CA MET A 193 1.58 -4.84 19.43
C MET A 193 0.18 -4.89 18.82
N ASP A 194 -0.77 -5.56 19.46
CA ASP A 194 -2.13 -5.69 18.95
C ASP A 194 -2.78 -4.32 18.67
N PRO A 195 -3.04 -3.44 19.64
CA PRO A 195 -3.69 -2.15 19.36
C PRO A 195 -2.81 -1.22 18.50
N MET A 196 -1.47 -1.34 18.55
CA MET A 196 -0.60 -0.58 17.65
C MET A 196 -0.88 -0.88 16.17
N ILE A 197 -1.06 -2.13 15.82
CA ILE A 197 -1.29 -2.54 14.43
C ILE A 197 -2.77 -2.45 14.08
N THR A 198 -3.65 -3.03 14.88
CA THR A 198 -5.07 -3.25 14.53
C THR A 198 -5.94 -2.00 14.68
N GLU A 199 -5.63 -1.12 15.64
CA GLU A 199 -6.34 0.13 15.93
C GLU A 199 -5.50 1.37 15.63
N SER A 200 -4.27 1.18 15.18
CA SER A 200 -3.32 2.27 14.98
C SER A 200 -3.04 3.11 16.24
N ASN A 201 -3.14 2.51 17.43
CA ASN A 201 -3.02 3.16 18.73
C ASN A 201 -1.64 3.81 18.94
N ASN A 202 -1.62 5.12 19.22
CA ASN A 202 -0.37 5.86 19.40
C ASN A 202 0.30 5.55 20.73
N GLY A 203 -0.46 5.40 21.84
CA GLY A 203 0.12 5.05 23.13
C GLY A 203 0.82 3.70 23.13
N ALA A 204 0.25 2.70 22.44
CA ALA A 204 0.89 1.42 22.24
C ALA A 204 2.16 1.54 21.36
N THR A 205 2.15 2.45 20.40
CA THR A 205 3.34 2.75 19.58
C THR A 205 4.45 3.38 20.44
N GLU A 206 4.10 4.35 21.29
CA GLU A 206 5.03 4.99 22.25
C GLU A 206 5.73 3.93 23.11
N ALA A 207 4.95 2.99 23.66
CA ALA A 207 5.48 1.90 24.47
C ALA A 207 6.53 1.07 23.72
N LEU A 208 6.23 0.63 22.51
CA LEU A 208 7.13 -0.24 21.75
C LEU A 208 8.33 0.51 21.18
N VAL A 209 8.19 1.78 20.80
CA VAL A 209 9.31 2.64 20.40
C VAL A 209 10.28 2.85 21.58
N LYS A 210 9.75 3.12 22.78
CA LYS A 210 10.57 3.24 24.00
C LYS A 210 11.26 1.93 24.32
N LEU A 211 10.55 0.79 24.26
CA LEU A 211 11.15 -0.54 24.44
C LEU A 211 12.34 -0.75 23.48
N LEU A 212 12.18 -0.40 22.19
CA LEU A 212 13.25 -0.50 21.21
C LEU A 212 14.46 0.38 21.62
N HIS A 213 14.25 1.59 22.12
CA HIS A 213 15.34 2.45 22.62
C HIS A 213 16.05 1.83 23.83
N GLU A 214 15.31 1.39 24.83
CA GLU A 214 15.84 0.81 26.07
C GLU A 214 16.69 -0.44 25.83
N ARG A 215 16.38 -1.17 24.76
CA ARG A 215 17.08 -2.39 24.35
C ARG A 215 18.12 -2.16 23.24
N GLY A 216 18.40 -0.90 22.86
CA GLY A 216 19.29 -0.59 21.74
C GLY A 216 18.80 -1.07 20.38
N GLY A 217 17.53 -1.45 20.27
CA GLY A 217 16.89 -1.99 19.06
C GLY A 217 16.69 -0.96 17.96
N MET A 218 16.52 0.33 18.31
CA MET A 218 16.22 1.37 17.32
C MET A 218 17.35 1.59 16.31
N ALA A 219 18.60 1.69 16.79
CA ALA A 219 19.76 1.83 15.90
C ALA A 219 19.98 0.57 15.05
N ARG A 220 19.77 -0.62 15.65
CA ARG A 220 19.86 -1.91 14.94
C ARG A 220 18.79 -2.03 13.86
N LEU A 221 17.56 -1.58 14.11
CA LEU A 221 16.46 -1.58 13.13
C LEU A 221 16.86 -0.84 11.85
N ASN A 222 17.32 0.42 11.99
CA ASN A 222 17.73 1.22 10.83
C ASN A 222 18.93 0.59 10.10
N ALA A 223 19.92 0.07 10.84
CA ALA A 223 21.09 -0.60 10.26
C ALA A 223 20.71 -1.89 9.50
N GLU A 224 19.78 -2.68 10.04
CA GLU A 224 19.30 -3.92 9.42
C GLU A 224 18.50 -3.62 8.15
N LEU A 225 17.57 -2.66 8.18
CA LEU A 225 16.82 -2.23 7.00
C LEU A 225 17.77 -1.76 5.89
N ALA A 226 18.79 -0.97 6.22
CA ALA A 226 19.81 -0.56 5.25
C ALA A 226 20.62 -1.76 4.71
N ALA A 227 20.95 -2.74 5.54
CA ALA A 227 21.67 -3.95 5.14
C ALA A 227 20.84 -4.90 4.27
N LEU A 228 19.51 -4.75 4.27
CA LEU A 228 18.57 -5.43 3.39
C LEU A 228 18.29 -4.66 2.08
N ASP A 229 19.00 -3.55 1.83
CA ASP A 229 18.70 -2.59 0.74
C ASP A 229 17.29 -1.97 0.84
N LEU A 230 16.77 -1.83 2.05
CA LEU A 230 15.54 -1.10 2.37
C LEU A 230 15.88 0.27 2.99
N GLY A 231 16.89 0.93 2.47
CA GLY A 231 17.50 2.12 3.08
C GLY A 231 16.60 3.35 3.12
N THR A 232 15.47 3.35 2.42
CA THR A 232 14.48 4.43 2.50
C THR A 232 13.51 4.25 3.67
N LEU A 233 13.53 3.08 4.35
CA LEU A 233 12.75 2.82 5.55
C LEU A 233 13.59 3.23 6.76
N GLN A 234 13.20 4.34 7.41
CA GLN A 234 13.98 4.93 8.49
C GLN A 234 13.07 5.41 9.62
N VAL A 235 13.44 5.07 10.86
CA VAL A 235 12.79 5.58 12.07
C VAL A 235 13.82 6.40 12.83
N ASN A 236 13.77 7.72 12.69
CA ASN A 236 14.69 8.67 13.32
C ASN A 236 13.93 9.64 14.22
N GLY A 237 14.65 10.38 15.08
CA GLY A 237 14.09 11.47 15.86
C GLY A 237 13.10 11.07 16.97
N THR A 238 12.90 9.78 17.20
CA THR A 238 12.04 9.30 18.29
C THR A 238 12.71 9.45 19.65
N SER A 239 11.93 9.75 20.68
CA SER A 239 12.42 10.01 22.04
C SER A 239 12.65 8.69 22.80
N PRO A 240 13.85 8.47 23.37
CA PRO A 240 14.09 7.32 24.26
C PRO A 240 13.35 7.43 25.60
N VAL A 241 12.87 8.62 25.96
CA VAL A 241 12.19 8.84 27.24
C VAL A 241 10.68 8.57 27.14
N THR A 242 10.06 9.03 26.04
CA THR A 242 8.61 8.96 25.86
C THR A 242 8.15 8.03 24.75
N GLY A 243 9.07 7.59 23.89
CA GLY A 243 8.73 6.87 22.67
C GLY A 243 8.12 7.75 21.56
N ARG A 244 7.86 9.03 21.82
CA ARG A 244 7.29 10.01 20.86
C ARG A 244 8.33 10.56 19.88
N GLY A 245 7.91 11.48 19.03
CA GLY A 245 8.80 12.27 18.16
C GLY A 245 8.77 11.83 16.70
N TRP A 246 7.87 10.92 16.32
CA TRP A 246 7.66 10.60 14.91
C TRP A 246 6.92 11.73 14.21
N GLN A 247 7.58 12.33 13.24
CA GLN A 247 7.05 13.49 12.49
C GLN A 247 7.62 13.52 11.07
N PRO A 248 7.02 14.31 10.16
CA PRO A 248 7.60 14.59 8.85
C PRO A 248 9.07 15.05 8.98
N GLY A 249 9.94 14.52 8.13
CA GLY A 249 11.39 14.79 8.18
C GLY A 249 12.19 13.86 9.10
N SER A 250 11.54 13.11 10.00
CA SER A 250 12.19 12.15 10.90
C SER A 250 11.94 10.70 10.51
N ILE A 251 10.71 10.38 10.13
CA ILE A 251 10.32 9.04 9.69
C ILE A 251 10.17 9.04 8.18
N HIS A 252 10.76 8.04 7.53
CA HIS A 252 10.74 7.93 6.08
C HIS A 252 10.37 6.53 5.64
N MET A 253 9.59 6.46 4.57
CA MET A 253 9.27 5.23 3.83
C MET A 253 9.04 5.60 2.36
N THR A 254 9.35 4.68 1.45
CA THR A 254 8.94 4.73 0.05
C THR A 254 8.08 3.51 -0.28
N ALA A 255 7.23 3.62 -1.30
CA ALA A 255 6.31 2.53 -1.62
C ALA A 255 7.06 1.24 -1.99
N LEU A 256 8.13 1.35 -2.78
CA LEU A 256 8.87 0.16 -3.22
C LEU A 256 9.54 -0.58 -2.07
N ASP A 257 10.25 0.12 -1.18
CA ASP A 257 10.91 -0.54 -0.05
C ASP A 257 9.88 -1.04 0.97
N THR A 258 8.75 -0.34 1.13
CA THR A 258 7.61 -0.80 1.93
C THR A 258 7.02 -2.09 1.36
N ALA A 259 6.78 -2.16 0.05
CA ALA A 259 6.30 -3.37 -0.61
C ALA A 259 7.28 -4.54 -0.44
N ARG A 260 8.60 -4.28 -0.50
CA ARG A 260 9.62 -5.32 -0.25
C ARG A 260 9.61 -5.79 1.21
N LEU A 261 9.36 -4.91 2.18
CA LEU A 261 9.20 -5.32 3.58
C LEU A 261 7.95 -6.20 3.74
N PHE A 262 6.82 -5.86 3.11
CA PHE A 262 5.63 -6.70 3.13
C PHE A 262 5.84 -8.03 2.39
N LEU A 263 6.62 -8.06 1.31
CA LEU A 263 7.04 -9.31 0.66
C LEU A 263 7.83 -10.22 1.62
N LEU A 264 8.71 -9.64 2.45
CA LEU A 264 9.43 -10.38 3.50
C LEU A 264 8.47 -10.93 4.57
N ILE A 265 7.48 -10.13 4.98
CA ILE A 265 6.45 -10.53 5.97
C ILE A 265 5.54 -11.62 5.38
N ASP A 266 5.20 -11.53 4.10
CA ASP A 266 4.43 -12.58 3.41
C ASP A 266 5.14 -13.93 3.47
N GLY A 267 6.42 -13.94 3.19
CA GLY A 267 7.27 -15.08 3.48
C GLY A 267 7.19 -16.20 2.45
N GLY A 268 7.04 -15.84 1.16
CA GLY A 268 7.13 -16.80 0.06
C GLY A 268 8.44 -17.58 0.04
N PRO A 269 8.47 -18.76 -0.62
CA PRO A 269 9.63 -19.65 -0.62
C PRO A 269 10.75 -19.10 -1.51
N GLY A 270 11.97 -19.48 -1.16
CA GLY A 270 13.17 -19.20 -1.95
C GLY A 270 13.71 -17.78 -1.79
N LEU A 271 14.32 -17.30 -2.87
CA LEU A 271 14.95 -15.97 -2.91
C LEU A 271 13.89 -14.90 -3.14
N LEU A 272 13.76 -13.95 -2.21
CA LEU A 272 12.89 -12.79 -2.38
C LEU A 272 13.61 -11.69 -3.20
N TRP A 273 14.85 -11.35 -2.83
CA TRP A 273 15.73 -10.47 -3.63
C TRP A 273 17.19 -10.64 -3.24
N LYS A 274 18.07 -10.08 -4.11
CA LYS A 274 19.51 -9.90 -3.78
C LYS A 274 19.80 -8.45 -3.48
N THR A 275 20.56 -8.20 -2.42
CA THR A 275 21.04 -6.85 -2.10
C THR A 275 22.14 -6.40 -3.08
N THR A 276 22.45 -5.11 -3.09
CA THR A 276 23.55 -4.54 -3.88
C THR A 276 24.93 -5.12 -3.50
N ARG A 277 25.06 -5.63 -2.27
CA ARG A 277 26.24 -6.32 -1.77
C ARG A 277 26.24 -7.83 -2.02
N GLY A 278 25.26 -8.34 -2.77
CA GLY A 278 25.14 -9.75 -3.13
C GLY A 278 24.52 -10.65 -2.06
N ARG A 279 24.09 -10.11 -0.91
CA ARG A 279 23.38 -10.88 0.13
C ARG A 279 22.03 -11.35 -0.42
N GLU A 280 21.73 -12.62 -0.25
CA GLU A 280 20.41 -13.18 -0.53
C GLU A 280 19.46 -12.90 0.63
N VAL A 281 18.29 -12.36 0.32
CA VAL A 281 17.21 -12.13 1.27
C VAL A 281 16.11 -13.13 1.02
N THR A 282 15.78 -13.88 2.05
CA THR A 282 14.74 -14.91 2.06
C THR A 282 13.77 -14.66 3.22
N ALA A 283 12.67 -15.39 3.24
CA ALA A 283 11.71 -15.37 4.33
C ALA A 283 12.34 -15.65 5.72
N ALA A 284 13.45 -16.39 5.77
CA ALA A 284 14.16 -16.69 7.03
C ALA A 284 14.77 -15.43 7.72
N THR A 285 14.79 -14.28 7.06
CA THR A 285 15.22 -13.01 7.69
C THR A 285 14.31 -12.62 8.87
N LEU A 286 13.04 -12.96 8.83
CA LEU A 286 12.10 -12.87 9.94
C LEU A 286 11.54 -14.30 10.16
N SER A 287 11.57 -14.81 11.39
CA SER A 287 11.16 -16.19 11.65
C SER A 287 9.69 -16.45 11.24
N GLU A 288 9.37 -17.70 10.95
CA GLU A 288 7.99 -18.07 10.58
C GLU A 288 6.99 -17.71 11.70
N PRO A 289 7.23 -18.02 13.00
CA PRO A 289 6.32 -17.61 14.07
C PRO A 289 6.10 -16.10 14.15
N SER A 290 7.18 -15.31 13.97
CA SER A 290 7.11 -13.84 13.97
C SER A 290 6.31 -13.31 12.77
N ARG A 291 6.49 -13.89 11.59
CA ARG A 291 5.68 -13.54 10.40
C ARG A 291 4.22 -13.92 10.58
N ALA A 292 3.94 -15.12 11.09
CA ALA A 292 2.57 -15.59 11.33
C ALA A 292 1.84 -14.67 12.33
N PHE A 293 2.50 -14.33 13.42
CA PHE A 293 1.95 -13.40 14.41
C PHE A 293 1.65 -12.02 13.80
N LEU A 294 2.60 -11.45 13.06
CA LEU A 294 2.41 -10.13 12.45
C LEU A 294 1.32 -10.15 11.37
N LYS A 295 1.27 -11.19 10.54
CA LYS A 295 0.19 -11.37 9.55
C LYS A 295 -1.18 -11.46 10.23
N GLY A 296 -1.29 -12.15 11.35
CA GLY A 296 -2.52 -12.20 12.14
C GLY A 296 -2.97 -10.82 12.59
N LEU A 297 -2.06 -9.98 13.09
CA LEU A 297 -2.39 -8.60 13.46
C LEU A 297 -2.78 -7.74 12.26
N LEU A 298 -2.10 -7.89 11.12
CA LEU A 298 -2.41 -7.15 9.90
C LEU A 298 -3.76 -7.53 9.29
N ALA A 299 -4.16 -8.80 9.40
CA ALA A 299 -5.48 -9.27 8.98
C ALA A 299 -6.60 -8.67 9.85
N GLU A 300 -6.29 -8.32 11.10
CA GLU A 300 -7.19 -7.69 12.06
C GLU A 300 -7.11 -6.14 12.05
N GLN A 301 -6.60 -5.52 10.98
CA GLN A 301 -6.63 -4.06 10.84
C GLN A 301 -8.07 -3.57 10.75
N GLY A 302 -8.51 -2.76 11.73
CA GLY A 302 -9.88 -2.27 11.79
C GLY A 302 -10.22 -1.20 10.75
N PHE A 303 -9.22 -0.43 10.31
CA PHE A 303 -9.38 0.65 9.34
C PHE A 303 -9.39 0.11 7.91
N ALA A 304 -10.51 -0.54 7.48
CA ALA A 304 -10.70 -0.95 6.08
C ALA A 304 -11.05 0.28 5.22
N GLU A 305 -10.10 1.22 5.13
CA GLU A 305 -10.13 2.48 4.40
C GLU A 305 -8.78 2.75 3.72
N GLY A 306 -8.56 3.88 3.12
CA GLY A 306 -7.35 4.16 2.37
C GLY A 306 -7.44 3.57 0.97
N LEU A 307 -6.85 2.41 0.73
CA LEU A 307 -7.04 1.66 -0.52
C LEU A 307 -8.37 0.89 -0.58
N SER A 308 -9.12 0.83 0.53
CA SER A 308 -10.48 0.29 0.64
C SER A 308 -11.49 1.39 0.96
N SER A 309 -12.78 1.04 0.94
CA SER A 309 -13.90 1.92 1.35
C SER A 309 -14.94 1.18 2.17
N THR A 310 -14.60 0.02 2.73
CA THR A 310 -15.58 -0.87 3.39
C THR A 310 -16.21 -0.25 4.63
N VAL A 311 -15.45 0.52 5.42
CA VAL A 311 -15.97 1.20 6.64
C VAL A 311 -17.05 2.24 6.33
N ILE A 312 -17.17 2.70 5.09
CA ILE A 312 -18.20 3.64 4.62
C ILE A 312 -19.19 2.97 3.66
N CYS A 313 -19.39 1.66 3.78
CA CYS A 313 -20.31 0.88 2.98
C CYS A 313 -21.68 1.56 2.84
N GLY A 314 -22.21 1.61 1.60
CA GLY A 314 -23.49 2.24 1.32
C GLY A 314 -23.52 3.77 1.38
N ASP A 315 -22.37 4.44 1.55
CA ASP A 315 -22.29 5.89 1.34
C ASP A 315 -22.49 6.22 -0.16
N PRO A 316 -23.39 7.13 -0.52
CA PRO A 316 -23.61 7.48 -1.92
C PRO A 316 -22.40 8.13 -2.58
N ASN A 317 -21.45 8.64 -1.80
CA ASN A 317 -20.23 9.25 -2.30
C ASN A 317 -19.02 8.30 -2.20
N ALA A 318 -19.20 7.09 -1.63
CA ALA A 318 -18.13 6.08 -1.61
C ALA A 318 -17.79 5.64 -3.02
N ARG A 319 -16.49 5.62 -3.33
CA ARG A 319 -15.99 4.98 -4.55
C ARG A 319 -15.55 3.55 -4.20
N PRO A 320 -15.68 2.60 -5.15
CA PRO A 320 -15.15 1.27 -4.94
C PRO A 320 -13.66 1.31 -4.56
N GLY A 321 -13.30 0.58 -3.51
CA GLY A 321 -11.92 0.32 -3.11
C GLY A 321 -11.57 -1.16 -3.23
N LEU A 322 -10.50 -1.61 -2.61
CA LEU A 322 -10.22 -3.02 -2.42
C LEU A 322 -11.41 -3.68 -1.71
N PRO A 323 -11.99 -4.75 -2.26
CA PRO A 323 -13.17 -5.40 -1.71
C PRO A 323 -12.80 -6.32 -0.53
N VAL A 324 -12.54 -5.72 0.64
CA VAL A 324 -12.13 -6.37 1.88
C VAL A 324 -13.24 -6.32 2.92
N ALA A 325 -13.19 -7.18 3.93
CA ALA A 325 -14.09 -7.12 5.07
C ALA A 325 -13.48 -6.33 6.23
N VAL A 326 -14.32 -5.67 7.02
CA VAL A 326 -13.95 -5.16 8.35
C VAL A 326 -13.94 -6.35 9.31
N PRO A 327 -12.88 -6.53 10.14
CA PRO A 327 -12.83 -7.64 11.09
C PRO A 327 -13.99 -7.61 12.10
N ALA A 328 -14.56 -8.77 12.39
CA ALA A 328 -15.77 -8.91 13.19
C ALA A 328 -15.65 -8.33 14.60
N ARG A 329 -14.45 -8.33 15.19
CA ARG A 329 -14.21 -7.79 16.54
C ARG A 329 -14.46 -6.29 16.65
N PHE A 330 -14.50 -5.56 15.54
CA PHE A 330 -14.77 -4.13 15.50
C PHE A 330 -16.24 -3.80 15.20
N LEU A 331 -17.08 -4.81 14.93
CA LEU A 331 -18.47 -4.61 14.54
C LEU A 331 -19.41 -4.73 15.74
N ASP A 332 -20.36 -3.80 15.84
CA ASP A 332 -21.50 -3.92 16.74
C ASP A 332 -22.61 -4.81 16.13
N ALA A 333 -23.71 -4.99 16.87
CA ALA A 333 -24.85 -5.79 16.44
C ALA A 333 -25.53 -5.25 15.17
N GLU A 334 -25.43 -3.95 14.92
CA GLU A 334 -25.95 -3.27 13.75
C GLU A 334 -24.97 -3.29 12.56
N GLY A 335 -23.77 -3.89 12.72
CA GLY A 335 -22.74 -3.98 11.69
C GLY A 335 -21.92 -2.70 11.51
N ARG A 336 -21.97 -1.77 12.46
CA ARG A 336 -21.19 -0.53 12.43
C ARG A 336 -19.81 -0.77 13.05
N ALA A 337 -18.78 -0.28 12.37
CA ALA A 337 -17.42 -0.44 12.86
C ALA A 337 -17.06 0.62 13.92
N THR A 338 -16.37 0.17 14.98
CA THR A 338 -15.71 1.05 15.97
C THR A 338 -14.26 0.60 16.10
N VAL A 339 -13.32 1.47 15.74
CA VAL A 339 -11.88 1.18 15.77
C VAL A 339 -11.18 2.20 16.66
N GLY A 340 -10.72 1.77 17.84
CA GLY A 340 -10.25 2.68 18.87
C GLY A 340 -11.34 3.68 19.27
N THR A 341 -11.10 4.96 19.03
CA THR A 341 -12.09 6.05 19.30
C THR A 341 -12.90 6.44 18.06
N ASN A 342 -12.67 5.82 16.91
CA ASN A 342 -13.34 6.16 15.66
C ASN A 342 -14.59 5.31 15.47
N VAL A 343 -15.73 5.96 15.32
CA VAL A 343 -17.02 5.30 15.08
C VAL A 343 -17.45 5.55 13.64
N PHE A 344 -17.59 4.49 12.85
CA PHE A 344 -18.12 4.53 11.49
C PHE A 344 -19.61 4.19 11.54
N GLY A 345 -20.46 5.17 11.23
CA GLY A 345 -21.90 5.09 11.52
C GLY A 345 -22.72 4.18 10.56
N ARG A 346 -22.09 3.41 9.66
CA ARG A 346 -22.78 2.64 8.60
C ARG A 346 -22.67 1.14 8.83
N ASP A 347 -23.72 0.43 8.41
CA ASP A 347 -23.71 -1.04 8.37
C ASP A 347 -22.76 -1.55 7.29
N THR A 348 -21.67 -2.18 7.70
CA THR A 348 -20.65 -2.72 6.79
C THR A 348 -20.92 -4.15 6.32
N ARG A 349 -21.94 -4.84 6.88
CA ARG A 349 -22.25 -6.26 6.56
C ARG A 349 -22.48 -6.52 5.08
N PRO A 350 -23.17 -5.67 4.30
CA PRO A 350 -23.34 -5.90 2.85
C PRO A 350 -21.99 -5.90 2.11
N CYS A 351 -21.08 -4.99 2.45
CA CYS A 351 -19.75 -4.94 1.84
C CYS A 351 -18.86 -6.09 2.33
N ASN A 352 -18.95 -6.48 3.60
CA ASN A 352 -18.26 -7.65 4.13
C ASN A 352 -18.67 -8.93 3.40
N ALA A 353 -19.97 -9.10 3.13
CA ALA A 353 -20.49 -10.23 2.35
C ALA A 353 -20.03 -10.23 0.88
N ALA A 354 -19.68 -9.06 0.35
CA ALA A 354 -19.17 -8.89 -1.00
C ALA A 354 -17.62 -8.89 -1.08
N ALA A 355 -16.94 -9.15 0.03
CA ALA A 355 -15.48 -9.19 0.05
C ALA A 355 -14.94 -10.26 -0.91
N GLN A 356 -13.87 -9.94 -1.62
CA GLN A 356 -13.22 -10.83 -2.59
C GLN A 356 -11.77 -11.12 -2.23
N VAL A 357 -11.18 -10.32 -1.36
CA VAL A 357 -9.79 -10.46 -0.95
C VAL A 357 -9.65 -10.33 0.57
N GLU A 358 -8.64 -10.96 1.09
CA GLU A 358 -8.01 -10.63 2.34
C GLU A 358 -6.96 -9.55 2.09
N PHE A 359 -6.90 -8.55 2.95
CA PHE A 359 -5.88 -7.50 2.89
C PHE A 359 -5.20 -7.37 4.24
N LEU A 360 -4.00 -7.93 4.36
CA LEU A 360 -3.17 -7.87 5.54
C LEU A 360 -2.38 -6.57 5.50
N HIS A 361 -2.88 -5.52 6.15
CA HIS A 361 -2.40 -4.18 5.86
C HIS A 361 -2.19 -3.29 7.09
N LYS A 362 -1.58 -2.15 6.85
CA LYS A 362 -1.48 -1.06 7.80
C LYS A 362 -1.73 0.27 7.10
N THR A 363 -2.68 1.03 7.64
CA THR A 363 -2.95 2.41 7.21
C THR A 363 -2.09 3.41 7.94
N GLY A 364 -1.94 4.60 7.34
CA GLY A 364 -1.34 5.75 8.00
C GLY A 364 -1.98 7.05 7.52
N GLN A 365 -2.35 7.92 8.47
CA GLN A 365 -2.97 9.18 8.13
C GLN A 365 -2.55 10.29 9.09
N THR A 366 -2.35 11.46 8.52
CA THR A 366 -2.29 12.75 9.21
C THR A 366 -3.04 13.78 8.37
N GLU A 367 -3.02 15.02 8.79
CA GLU A 367 -3.66 16.09 8.04
C GLU A 367 -3.21 16.14 6.56
N ASN A 368 -1.91 16.06 6.31
CA ASN A 368 -1.35 16.26 4.97
C ASN A 368 -0.95 14.97 4.25
N TYR A 369 -1.01 13.80 4.90
CA TYR A 369 -0.48 12.55 4.36
C TYR A 369 -1.45 11.41 4.58
N GLY A 370 -1.60 10.59 3.53
CA GLY A 370 -2.34 9.34 3.57
C GLY A 370 -1.52 8.20 2.97
N SER A 371 -1.47 7.07 3.65
CA SER A 371 -0.75 5.89 3.21
C SER A 371 -1.51 4.62 3.57
N ASP A 372 -1.30 3.58 2.78
CA ASP A 372 -1.80 2.24 3.04
C ASP A 372 -0.91 1.22 2.34
N ALA A 373 -0.57 0.13 3.00
CA ALA A 373 0.25 -0.91 2.40
C ALA A 373 -0.03 -2.27 3.03
N GLY A 374 0.04 -3.33 2.22
CA GLY A 374 -0.19 -4.68 2.70
C GLY A 374 -0.12 -5.74 1.61
N ILE A 375 -0.46 -6.96 2.03
CA ILE A 375 -0.52 -8.16 1.24
C ILE A 375 -1.98 -8.42 0.88
N VAL A 376 -2.28 -8.58 -0.41
CA VAL A 376 -3.61 -8.88 -0.92
C VAL A 376 -3.63 -10.33 -1.42
N ARG A 377 -4.63 -11.10 -0.98
CA ARG A 377 -4.87 -12.48 -1.43
C ARG A 377 -6.33 -12.67 -1.78
N ALA A 378 -6.59 -13.35 -2.89
CA ALA A 378 -7.95 -13.75 -3.23
C ALA A 378 -8.55 -14.66 -2.16
N LEU A 379 -9.79 -14.42 -1.78
CA LEU A 379 -10.56 -15.35 -0.95
C LEU A 379 -10.90 -16.63 -1.74
N PRO A 380 -11.17 -17.75 -1.06
CA PRO A 380 -11.59 -18.99 -1.71
C PRO A 380 -12.77 -18.77 -2.67
N GLY A 381 -12.68 -19.33 -3.87
CA GLY A 381 -13.69 -19.20 -4.92
C GLY A 381 -13.66 -17.89 -5.71
N GLN A 382 -12.80 -16.95 -5.36
CA GLN A 382 -12.58 -15.72 -6.13
C GLN A 382 -11.49 -15.89 -7.19
N THR A 383 -11.47 -15.01 -8.19
CA THR A 383 -10.40 -14.98 -9.20
C THR A 383 -9.03 -14.90 -8.53
N PRO A 384 -8.12 -15.85 -8.81
CA PRO A 384 -6.83 -15.93 -8.16
C PRO A 384 -6.02 -14.63 -8.34
N ARG A 385 -5.49 -14.11 -7.27
CA ARG A 385 -4.51 -13.02 -7.24
C ARG A 385 -3.81 -12.97 -5.90
N HIS A 386 -2.51 -12.79 -5.95
CA HIS A 386 -1.67 -12.62 -4.78
C HIS A 386 -0.63 -11.54 -5.10
N TYR A 387 -0.64 -10.48 -4.33
CA TYR A 387 0.27 -9.36 -4.55
C TYR A 387 0.48 -8.54 -3.29
N VAL A 388 1.54 -7.77 -3.28
CA VAL A 388 1.80 -6.72 -2.29
C VAL A 388 1.53 -5.38 -2.96
N ILE A 389 0.86 -4.48 -2.26
CA ILE A 389 0.65 -3.08 -2.66
C ILE A 389 1.16 -2.15 -1.56
N ALA A 390 1.77 -1.05 -1.95
CA ALA A 390 2.11 0.05 -1.05
C ALA A 390 1.80 1.38 -1.74
N LEU A 391 1.16 2.26 -0.98
CA LEU A 391 0.80 3.62 -1.36
C LEU A 391 1.26 4.59 -0.29
N LEU A 392 2.01 5.61 -0.68
CA LEU A 392 2.29 6.79 0.14
C LEU A 392 1.88 8.04 -0.64
N SER A 393 1.17 8.96 0.02
CA SER A 393 0.65 10.15 -0.64
C SER A 393 0.66 11.39 0.23
N THR A 394 0.57 12.55 -0.40
CA THR A 394 0.29 13.82 0.26
C THR A 394 -1.21 14.12 0.35
N LEU A 395 -2.04 13.08 0.42
CA LEU A 395 -3.50 13.18 0.54
C LEU A 395 -3.95 12.66 1.92
N GLY A 396 -3.79 13.49 2.94
CA GLY A 396 -4.31 13.23 4.27
C GLY A 396 -5.76 13.71 4.45
N TYR A 397 -6.25 13.73 5.70
CA TYR A 397 -7.63 14.11 6.00
C TYR A 397 -7.99 15.59 5.72
N ARG A 398 -7.00 16.42 5.42
CA ARG A 398 -7.19 17.77 4.87
C ARG A 398 -7.91 17.74 3.53
N TYR A 399 -7.78 16.64 2.79
CA TYR A 399 -8.29 16.52 1.43
C TYR A 399 -9.53 15.66 1.41
N TYR A 400 -10.57 16.12 0.73
CA TYR A 400 -11.86 15.47 0.66
C TYR A 400 -12.45 15.54 -0.76
N ASP A 401 -13.44 14.70 -1.03
CA ASP A 401 -14.07 14.66 -2.35
C ASP A 401 -15.24 15.64 -2.44
N ALA A 402 -15.45 16.23 -3.61
CA ALA A 402 -16.62 17.07 -3.88
C ALA A 402 -17.92 16.26 -3.64
N GLY A 403 -18.86 16.86 -2.90
CA GLY A 403 -20.12 16.20 -2.51
C GLY A 403 -20.05 15.41 -1.21
N VAL A 404 -18.84 15.11 -0.70
CA VAL A 404 -18.65 14.64 0.66
C VAL A 404 -18.51 15.88 1.52
N ALA A 405 -19.47 16.16 2.39
CA ALA A 405 -19.26 17.21 3.40
C ALA A 405 -17.99 16.86 4.17
N PRO A 406 -16.98 17.74 4.26
CA PRO A 406 -15.92 17.56 5.23
C PRO A 406 -16.66 17.36 6.54
N SER A 407 -16.47 16.18 7.14
CA SER A 407 -17.23 15.89 8.35
C SER A 407 -16.97 17.03 9.32
N ALA A 408 -18.03 17.75 9.67
CA ALA A 408 -18.00 19.02 10.39
C ALA A 408 -17.37 18.95 11.81
N ASN A 409 -16.78 17.82 12.14
CA ASN A 409 -16.35 17.45 13.49
C ASN A 409 -14.88 17.06 13.60
N PHE A 410 -14.03 17.49 12.66
CA PHE A 410 -12.60 17.29 12.82
C PHE A 410 -12.02 18.42 13.67
N GLN A 411 -11.75 18.16 14.95
CA GLN A 411 -10.96 19.07 15.78
C GLN A 411 -9.67 18.38 16.20
N ASP A 412 -8.56 18.84 15.70
CA ASP A 412 -7.25 18.64 16.29
C ASP A 412 -7.12 19.70 17.39
N GLU A 413 -7.35 19.32 18.64
CA GLU A 413 -7.32 20.24 19.78
C GLU A 413 -5.96 20.93 19.93
N GLU A 414 -4.88 20.29 19.46
CA GLU A 414 -3.51 20.81 19.54
C GLU A 414 -3.24 21.90 18.51
N ASN A 415 -3.97 21.92 17.38
CA ASN A 415 -3.79 22.85 16.25
C ASN A 415 -5.07 23.63 15.91
N GLY A 416 -6.11 23.53 16.70
CA GLY A 416 -7.36 24.29 16.50
C GLY A 416 -8.23 23.79 15.34
N PHE A 417 -8.04 22.52 14.92
CA PHE A 417 -8.83 21.89 13.84
C PHE A 417 -9.82 20.87 14.39
N PRO A 418 -11.05 20.82 13.86
CA PRO A 418 -12.04 19.86 14.30
C PRO A 418 -11.57 18.41 14.07
N ARG A 419 -11.71 17.54 15.07
CA ARG A 419 -11.44 16.12 15.00
C ARG A 419 -12.63 15.38 14.38
N VAL A 420 -12.42 14.60 13.33
CA VAL A 420 -13.49 13.77 12.76
C VAL A 420 -13.78 12.63 13.74
N VAL A 421 -14.94 12.69 14.36
CA VAL A 421 -15.43 11.60 15.23
C VAL A 421 -16.23 10.58 14.41
N THR A 422 -16.83 11.02 13.32
CA THR A 422 -17.55 10.17 12.37
C THR A 422 -17.33 10.71 10.97
N GLY A 423 -16.77 9.94 10.06
CA GLY A 423 -16.62 10.42 8.70
C GLY A 423 -15.60 9.66 7.86
N ILE A 424 -15.49 10.11 6.63
CA ILE A 424 -14.54 9.60 5.66
C ILE A 424 -13.17 10.22 5.98
N HIS A 425 -12.21 9.42 6.39
CA HIS A 425 -10.88 9.88 6.75
C HIS A 425 -9.97 10.06 5.53
N PHE A 426 -10.20 9.31 4.46
CA PHE A 426 -9.41 9.39 3.23
C PHE A 426 -10.26 9.87 2.07
N THR A 427 -9.67 10.67 1.16
CA THR A 427 -10.32 10.93 -0.12
C THR A 427 -10.58 9.61 -0.84
N GLN A 428 -11.78 9.44 -1.37
CA GLN A 428 -12.21 8.23 -2.06
C GLN A 428 -11.43 7.96 -3.37
N THR A 429 -10.69 8.96 -3.82
CA THR A 429 -9.73 8.83 -4.93
C THR A 429 -8.64 7.79 -4.65
N LEU A 430 -8.22 7.62 -3.36
CA LEU A 430 -7.26 6.58 -2.97
C LEU A 430 -7.92 5.19 -2.99
N ALA A 431 -9.16 5.07 -2.54
CA ALA A 431 -9.92 3.82 -2.64
C ALA A 431 -10.10 3.40 -4.10
N GLU A 432 -10.48 4.35 -4.99
CA GLU A 432 -10.57 4.10 -6.43
C GLU A 432 -9.25 3.59 -7.02
N LEU A 433 -8.11 4.12 -6.58
CA LEU A 433 -6.81 3.59 -7.00
C LEU A 433 -6.63 2.14 -6.55
N GLY A 434 -6.97 1.81 -5.30
CA GLY A 434 -6.95 0.44 -4.78
C GLY A 434 -7.79 -0.50 -5.64
N HIS A 435 -9.02 -0.11 -5.97
CA HIS A 435 -9.89 -0.88 -6.86
C HIS A 435 -9.28 -1.10 -8.24
N ARG A 436 -8.76 -0.05 -8.88
CA ARG A 436 -8.15 -0.14 -10.22
C ARG A 436 -6.93 -1.05 -10.25
N VAL A 437 -6.10 -1.00 -9.22
CA VAL A 437 -4.95 -1.91 -9.09
C VAL A 437 -5.44 -3.36 -8.90
N ASP A 438 -6.45 -3.59 -8.06
CA ASP A 438 -7.01 -4.93 -7.86
C ASP A 438 -7.60 -5.51 -9.15
N GLU A 439 -8.30 -4.70 -9.95
CA GLU A 439 -8.82 -5.13 -11.25
C GLU A 439 -7.70 -5.50 -12.24
N VAL A 440 -6.58 -4.76 -12.24
CA VAL A 440 -5.38 -5.15 -13.01
C VAL A 440 -4.88 -6.52 -12.56
N MET A 441 -4.70 -6.72 -11.25
CA MET A 441 -4.19 -7.97 -10.70
C MET A 441 -5.13 -9.15 -10.92
N LYS A 442 -6.44 -8.91 -10.86
CA LYS A 442 -7.48 -9.89 -11.16
C LYS A 442 -7.44 -10.35 -12.62
N GLN A 443 -7.28 -9.42 -13.58
CA GLN A 443 -7.13 -9.75 -15.00
C GLN A 443 -5.86 -10.57 -15.27
N ARG A 444 -4.74 -10.23 -14.61
CA ARG A 444 -3.48 -10.96 -14.72
C ARG A 444 -3.59 -12.37 -14.14
N GLY A 445 -4.22 -12.51 -12.97
CA GLY A 445 -4.47 -13.82 -12.35
C GLY A 445 -5.36 -14.72 -13.20
N ALA A 446 -6.40 -14.18 -13.83
CA ALA A 446 -7.25 -14.93 -14.77
C ALA A 446 -6.47 -15.42 -16.01
N ALA A 447 -5.65 -14.55 -16.62
CA ALA A 447 -4.83 -14.91 -17.77
C ALA A 447 -3.79 -16.00 -17.45
N SER A 448 -3.21 -15.97 -16.23
CA SER A 448 -2.30 -17.00 -15.77
C SER A 448 -3.00 -18.36 -15.57
N ALA A 449 -4.21 -18.37 -15.04
CA ALA A 449 -5.01 -19.58 -14.86
C ALA A 449 -5.42 -20.24 -16.19
N GLU A 450 -5.74 -19.45 -17.21
CA GLU A 450 -6.05 -19.96 -18.57
C GLU A 450 -4.82 -20.54 -19.28
N SER A 451 -3.62 -20.07 -18.96
CA SER A 451 -2.37 -20.54 -19.56
C SER A 451 -1.92 -21.90 -19.07
N PHE A 452 -2.52 -22.41 -17.96
CA PHE A 452 -2.32 -23.74 -17.42
C PHE A 452 -3.66 -24.50 -17.41
N PRO A 453 -4.13 -25.04 -18.56
CA PRO A 453 -5.32 -25.89 -18.57
C PRO A 453 -5.04 -27.10 -17.68
N HIS A 454 -5.95 -27.31 -16.74
CA HIS A 454 -5.95 -28.45 -15.81
C HIS A 454 -5.54 -29.76 -16.48
N PHE A 455 -4.36 -30.26 -16.15
CA PHE A 455 -4.04 -31.68 -16.27
C PHE A 455 -4.69 -32.43 -15.07
N ASP A 456 -6.00 -32.34 -14.95
CA ASP A 456 -6.78 -33.19 -14.09
C ASP A 456 -7.80 -33.92 -14.94
N LYS A 457 -7.38 -35.13 -15.33
CA LYS A 457 -8.20 -36.35 -15.43
C LYS A 457 -7.38 -37.40 -16.15
N ALA A 458 -6.58 -38.11 -15.40
CA ALA A 458 -6.32 -39.51 -15.75
C ALA A 458 -7.37 -40.39 -15.06
N PRO A 459 -7.92 -41.38 -15.76
CA PRO A 459 -9.01 -42.24 -15.28
C PRO A 459 -8.62 -43.15 -14.11
#